data_ab599cba2155ecb0365d25a804b80f54
#
_entry.id   ab599cba2155ecb0365d25a804b80f54
#
_cell.length_a   1.000
_cell.length_b   1.000
_cell.length_c   1.000
_cell.angle_alpha   90.00
_cell.angle_beta   90.00
_cell.angle_gamma   90.00
#
_symmetry.space_group_name_H-M   'P 1'
#
loop_
_entity.id
_entity.type
_entity.pdbx_description
1 polymer ?
#
loop_
_entity_poly.entity_id
_entity_poly.type
_entity_poly.pdbx_seq_one_letter_code
_entity_poly.pdbx_strand_id
1 'polypeptide(L)'
;MKKLVALALILVFALTAMSLNRATDPDDPNCTILHNGTFIYADEQGEPVRVVINGKNHTEYHKGGKYYIKSLLNWDNDCEYTAKIVKATLPGFPYKKGTKMKVVIDNVDGNAIFCTGIIDEQSFSSKLVKMDK
;
A
#
# COMPACT_ATOMS: atom_id res chain seq x y z
N MET A 1 -31.12 10.61 29.97
CA MET A 1 -29.66 10.65 30.19
C MET A 1 -28.89 9.72 29.27
N LYS A 2 -29.25 8.44 29.21
CA LYS A 2 -28.57 7.48 28.32
C LYS A 2 -28.67 7.86 26.82
N LYS A 3 -29.78 8.45 26.41
CA LYS A 3 -29.99 8.89 25.02
C LYS A 3 -29.07 10.06 24.64
N LEU A 4 -28.81 10.96 25.56
CA LEU A 4 -27.94 12.11 25.35
C LEU A 4 -26.45 11.66 25.20
N VAL A 5 -26.07 10.68 26.00
CA VAL A 5 -24.70 10.13 25.94
C VAL A 5 -24.47 9.42 24.60
N ALA A 6 -25.47 8.66 24.16
CA ALA A 6 -25.39 7.99 22.87
C ALA A 6 -25.30 8.98 21.70
N LEU A 7 -26.04 10.07 21.77
CA LEU A 7 -26.00 11.11 20.75
C LEU A 7 -24.64 11.81 20.70
N ALA A 8 -24.06 12.09 21.86
CA ALA A 8 -22.72 12.67 21.95
C ALA A 8 -21.65 11.76 21.37
N LEU A 9 -21.77 10.47 21.63
CA LEU A 9 -20.84 9.47 21.08
C LEU A 9 -20.95 9.39 19.55
N ILE A 10 -22.16 9.46 19.01
CA ILE A 10 -22.37 9.45 17.55
C ILE A 10 -21.75 10.68 16.91
N LEU A 11 -21.88 11.85 17.52
CA LEU A 11 -21.29 13.08 17.02
C LEU A 11 -19.76 13.04 17.02
N VAL A 12 -19.16 12.54 18.09
CA VAL A 12 -17.70 12.40 18.18
C VAL A 12 -17.21 11.41 17.12
N PHE A 13 -17.93 10.32 16.94
CA PHE A 13 -17.57 9.31 15.95
C PHE A 13 -17.67 9.87 14.52
N ALA A 14 -18.71 10.65 14.22
CA ALA A 14 -18.87 11.28 12.92
C ALA A 14 -17.74 12.26 12.61
N LEU A 15 -17.32 13.05 13.59
CA LEU A 15 -16.19 13.96 13.44
C LEU A 15 -14.87 13.21 13.19
N THR A 16 -14.67 12.12 13.89
CA THR A 16 -13.48 11.28 13.70
C THR A 16 -13.46 10.66 12.31
N ALA A 17 -14.61 10.16 11.86
CA ALA A 17 -14.73 9.59 10.53
C ALA A 17 -14.46 10.62 9.42
N MET A 18 -14.90 11.85 9.60
CA MET A 18 -14.65 12.93 8.64
C MET A 18 -13.17 13.29 8.56
N SER A 19 -12.42 13.25 9.66
CA SER A 19 -11.00 13.56 9.65
C SER A 19 -10.16 12.44 9.04
N LEU A 20 -10.65 11.20 9.07
CA LEU A 20 -9.97 10.05 8.49
C LEU A 20 -10.17 9.94 6.97
N ASN A 21 -11.18 10.62 6.43
CA ASN A 21 -11.52 10.56 5.02
C ASN A 21 -10.78 11.57 4.15
N ARG A 22 -9.72 12.17 4.66
CA ARG A 22 -8.88 13.03 3.84
C ARG A 22 -8.02 12.18 2.93
N ALA A 23 -8.52 11.97 1.74
CA ALA A 23 -7.74 11.33 0.69
C ALA A 23 -6.58 12.26 0.29
N THR A 24 -5.42 11.67 0.03
CA THR A 24 -4.31 12.38 -0.60
C THR A 24 -4.76 12.85 -1.98
N ASP A 25 -4.36 14.06 -2.37
CA ASP A 25 -4.58 14.56 -3.72
C ASP A 25 -3.95 13.57 -4.70
N PRO A 26 -4.71 13.08 -5.72
CA PRO A 26 -4.17 12.14 -6.71
C PRO A 26 -2.90 12.61 -7.41
N ASP A 27 -2.71 13.93 -7.53
CA ASP A 27 -1.54 14.53 -8.17
C ASP A 27 -0.55 15.09 -7.15
N ASP A 28 -0.60 14.65 -5.89
CA ASP A 28 0.34 15.08 -4.87
C ASP A 28 1.76 14.68 -5.28
N PRO A 29 2.69 15.67 -5.46
CA PRO A 29 4.06 15.36 -5.89
C PRO A 29 4.84 14.51 -4.89
N ASN A 30 4.42 14.46 -3.61
CA ASN A 30 5.07 13.61 -2.62
C ASN A 30 4.88 12.12 -2.94
N CYS A 31 3.86 11.76 -3.70
CA CYS A 31 3.63 10.36 -4.09
C CYS A 31 4.70 9.82 -5.02
N THR A 32 5.41 10.69 -5.76
CA THR A 32 6.47 10.25 -6.67
C THR A 32 7.63 9.56 -5.97
N ILE A 33 7.74 9.69 -4.67
CA ILE A 33 8.73 8.97 -3.87
C ILE A 33 8.63 7.45 -4.08
N LEU A 34 7.43 6.94 -4.36
CA LEU A 34 7.20 5.51 -4.57
C LEU A 34 7.49 5.05 -6.01
N HIS A 35 7.69 5.97 -6.95
CA HIS A 35 7.85 5.60 -8.36
C HIS A 35 9.18 4.90 -8.63
N ASN A 36 10.21 5.18 -7.86
CA ASN A 36 11.53 4.55 -8.01
C ASN A 36 12.21 4.44 -6.65
N GLY A 37 12.84 3.32 -6.43
CA GLY A 37 13.66 3.14 -5.24
C GLY A 37 13.51 1.76 -4.63
N THR A 38 14.12 1.62 -3.45
CA THR A 38 14.07 0.42 -2.64
C THR A 38 13.34 0.75 -1.34
N PHE A 39 12.39 -0.11 -0.97
CA PHE A 39 11.51 0.08 0.17
C PHE A 39 11.48 -1.20 1.00
N ILE A 40 11.12 -1.05 2.27
CA ILE A 40 10.94 -2.19 3.18
C ILE A 40 9.55 -2.09 3.80
N TYR A 41 8.85 -3.21 3.88
CA TYR A 41 7.68 -3.34 4.73
C TYR A 41 7.76 -4.66 5.51
N ALA A 42 6.97 -4.79 6.56
CA ALA A 42 6.90 -6.01 7.36
C ALA A 42 5.71 -6.86 6.89
N ASP A 43 5.93 -8.15 6.67
CA ASP A 43 4.86 -9.08 6.35
C ASP A 43 4.03 -9.43 7.61
N GLU A 44 3.06 -10.32 7.46
CA GLU A 44 2.16 -10.70 8.57
C GLU A 44 2.91 -11.34 9.75
N GLN A 45 4.04 -11.97 9.50
CA GLN A 45 4.90 -12.54 10.53
C GLN A 45 5.91 -11.56 11.10
N GLY A 46 5.89 -10.30 10.62
CA GLY A 46 6.84 -9.29 11.04
C GLY A 46 8.19 -9.37 10.34
N GLU A 47 8.34 -10.22 9.32
CA GLU A 47 9.60 -10.31 8.58
C GLU A 47 9.70 -9.21 7.54
N PRO A 48 10.91 -8.67 7.32
CA PRO A 48 11.09 -7.62 6.33
C PRO A 48 10.97 -8.14 4.91
N VAL A 49 10.22 -7.41 4.10
CA VAL A 49 10.11 -7.64 2.66
C VAL A 49 10.72 -6.43 1.97
N ARG A 50 11.66 -6.70 1.07
CA ARG A 50 12.31 -5.64 0.30
C ARG A 50 11.59 -5.48 -1.03
N VAL A 51 11.21 -4.25 -1.34
CA VAL A 51 10.50 -3.91 -2.57
C VAL A 51 11.39 -3.01 -3.41
N VAL A 52 11.61 -3.38 -4.65
CA VAL A 52 12.35 -2.57 -5.61
C VAL A 52 11.41 -2.13 -6.72
N ILE A 53 11.25 -0.81 -6.87
CA ILE A 53 10.42 -0.24 -7.92
C ILE A 53 11.30 0.57 -8.85
N ASN A 54 11.16 0.31 -10.14
CA ASN A 54 11.82 1.07 -11.19
C ASN A 54 10.79 1.34 -12.28
N GLY A 55 10.09 2.46 -12.12
CA GLY A 55 9.01 2.83 -13.04
C GLY A 55 7.89 1.81 -13.05
N LYS A 56 7.84 1.00 -14.10
CA LYS A 56 6.80 -0.04 -14.26
C LYS A 56 7.18 -1.37 -13.64
N ASN A 57 8.43 -1.57 -13.28
CA ASN A 57 8.90 -2.84 -12.73
C ASN A 57 8.87 -2.81 -11.22
N HIS A 58 8.21 -3.80 -10.64
CA HIS A 58 8.03 -3.93 -9.20
C HIS A 58 8.41 -5.35 -8.80
N THR A 59 9.34 -5.48 -7.87
CA THR A 59 9.77 -6.79 -7.37
C THR A 59 9.79 -6.77 -5.85
N GLU A 60 9.12 -7.74 -5.24
CA GLU A 60 9.21 -7.98 -3.81
C GLU A 60 10.12 -9.18 -3.56
N TYR A 61 11.05 -9.02 -2.62
CA TYR A 61 11.96 -10.08 -2.20
C TYR A 61 11.62 -10.51 -0.79
N HIS A 62 11.28 -11.80 -0.66
CA HIS A 62 10.88 -12.43 0.60
C HIS A 62 11.96 -13.39 1.10
N LYS A 63 11.98 -13.61 2.41
CA LYS A 63 12.90 -14.58 3.05
C LYS A 63 14.36 -14.31 2.70
N GLY A 64 14.77 -13.05 2.85
CA GLY A 64 16.16 -12.66 2.57
C GLY A 64 16.52 -12.70 1.10
N GLY A 65 15.56 -12.64 0.20
CA GLY A 65 15.77 -12.69 -1.25
C GLY A 65 15.66 -14.08 -1.85
N LYS A 66 15.34 -15.09 -1.04
CA LYS A 66 15.19 -16.47 -1.52
C LYS A 66 14.03 -16.61 -2.50
N TYR A 67 12.95 -15.87 -2.26
CA TYR A 67 11.76 -15.89 -3.10
C TYR A 67 11.41 -14.47 -3.54
N TYR A 68 10.68 -14.35 -4.66
CA TYR A 68 10.29 -13.05 -5.16
C TYR A 68 8.90 -13.08 -5.80
N ILE A 69 8.31 -11.88 -5.89
CA ILE A 69 7.08 -11.63 -6.61
C ILE A 69 7.34 -10.45 -7.54
N LYS A 70 7.17 -10.67 -8.83
CA LYS A 70 7.33 -9.62 -9.85
C LYS A 70 5.99 -9.17 -10.36
N SER A 71 5.82 -7.88 -10.47
CA SER A 71 4.61 -7.26 -11.01
C SER A 71 4.96 -6.16 -11.99
N LEU A 72 4.05 -5.88 -12.92
CA LEU A 72 4.12 -4.72 -13.77
C LEU A 72 3.14 -3.69 -13.25
N LEU A 73 3.61 -2.45 -13.10
CA LEU A 73 2.81 -1.34 -12.63
C LEU A 73 2.27 -0.52 -13.78
N ASN A 74 1.01 -0.13 -13.66
CA ASN A 74 0.40 0.87 -14.50
C ASN A 74 -0.04 2.01 -13.60
N TRP A 75 0.64 3.15 -13.69
CA TRP A 75 0.34 4.33 -12.87
C TRP A 75 -0.86 5.06 -13.46
N ASP A 76 -1.96 5.12 -12.70
CA ASP A 76 -3.17 5.84 -13.08
C ASP A 76 -3.00 7.35 -12.89
N ASN A 77 -2.26 7.70 -11.84
CA ASN A 77 -1.82 9.06 -11.51
C ASN A 77 -0.61 8.93 -10.56
N ASP A 78 -0.12 10.04 -10.03
CA ASP A 78 1.08 10.02 -9.18
C ASP A 78 0.91 9.19 -7.92
N CYS A 79 -0.32 9.04 -7.41
CA CYS A 79 -0.63 8.40 -6.14
C CYS A 79 -1.36 7.08 -6.26
N GLU A 80 -1.62 6.59 -7.47
CA GLU A 80 -2.36 5.34 -7.67
C GLU A 80 -1.74 4.51 -8.80
N TYR A 81 -1.64 3.21 -8.57
CA TYR A 81 -1.24 2.30 -9.63
C TYR A 81 -2.02 0.99 -9.54
N THR A 82 -2.02 0.27 -10.65
CA THR A 82 -2.47 -1.11 -10.73
C THR A 82 -1.26 -1.99 -10.94
N ALA A 83 -1.07 -2.99 -10.09
CA ALA A 83 -0.01 -3.97 -10.20
C ALA A 83 -0.57 -5.27 -10.77
N LYS A 84 0.04 -5.76 -11.83
CA LYS A 84 -0.31 -7.04 -12.44
C LYS A 84 0.79 -8.04 -12.16
N ILE A 85 0.45 -9.14 -11.52
CA ILE A 85 1.43 -10.18 -11.16
C ILE A 85 1.95 -10.86 -12.43
N VAL A 86 3.26 -10.86 -12.59
CA VAL A 86 3.94 -11.48 -13.74
C VAL A 86 4.55 -12.82 -13.36
N LYS A 87 5.13 -12.90 -12.18
CA LYS A 87 5.80 -14.12 -11.70
C LYS A 87 5.92 -14.11 -10.19
N ALA A 88 5.70 -15.25 -9.56
CA ALA A 88 5.88 -15.40 -8.13
C ALA A 88 6.52 -16.75 -7.85
N THR A 89 7.56 -16.75 -7.00
CA THR A 89 8.23 -17.97 -6.55
C THR A 89 7.97 -18.25 -5.08
N LEU A 90 7.28 -17.34 -4.37
CA LEU A 90 6.99 -17.48 -2.95
C LEU A 90 6.02 -18.64 -2.71
N PRO A 91 6.41 -19.66 -1.89
CA PRO A 91 5.51 -20.78 -1.59
C PRO A 91 4.25 -20.30 -0.86
N GLY A 92 3.11 -20.85 -1.22
CA GLY A 92 1.84 -20.49 -0.61
C GLY A 92 1.26 -19.16 -1.05
N PHE A 93 1.88 -18.49 -2.01
CA PHE A 93 1.35 -17.23 -2.53
C PHE A 93 0.01 -17.51 -3.23
N PRO A 94 -1.09 -16.84 -2.78
CA PRO A 94 -2.44 -17.26 -3.20
C PRO A 94 -2.89 -16.73 -4.56
N TYR A 95 -2.13 -15.81 -5.18
CA TYR A 95 -2.57 -15.13 -6.38
C TYR A 95 -1.85 -15.63 -7.62
N LYS A 96 -2.60 -15.79 -8.71
CA LYS A 96 -2.09 -16.28 -9.99
C LYS A 96 -1.42 -15.17 -10.80
N LYS A 97 -0.56 -15.59 -11.72
CA LYS A 97 -0.08 -14.71 -12.78
C LYS A 97 -1.26 -14.04 -13.49
N GLY A 98 -1.17 -12.75 -13.70
CA GLY A 98 -2.23 -11.94 -14.29
C GLY A 98 -3.19 -11.31 -13.30
N THR A 99 -3.15 -11.69 -12.02
CA THR A 99 -3.96 -11.05 -10.99
C THR A 99 -3.55 -9.59 -10.84
N LYS A 100 -4.55 -8.72 -10.72
CA LYS A 100 -4.34 -7.27 -10.59
C LYS A 100 -4.69 -6.81 -9.19
N MET A 101 -3.86 -5.92 -8.66
CA MET A 101 -4.10 -5.25 -7.40
C MET A 101 -4.03 -3.75 -7.63
N LYS A 102 -5.03 -3.03 -7.15
CA LYS A 102 -4.99 -1.57 -7.15
C LYS A 102 -4.33 -1.10 -5.87
N VAL A 103 -3.42 -0.14 -5.98
CA VAL A 103 -2.75 0.45 -4.81
C VAL A 103 -2.94 1.96 -4.83
N VAL A 104 -3.39 2.48 -3.70
CA VAL A 104 -3.59 3.90 -3.48
C VAL A 104 -2.61 4.35 -2.38
N ILE A 105 -1.87 5.40 -2.65
CA ILE A 105 -1.03 6.04 -1.63
C ILE A 105 -1.92 6.96 -0.82
N ASP A 106 -2.10 6.64 0.47
CA ASP A 106 -2.98 7.40 1.36
C ASP A 106 -2.27 8.59 2.00
N ASN A 107 -0.98 8.42 2.28
CA ASN A 107 -0.20 9.47 2.94
C ASN A 107 1.30 9.20 2.76
N VAL A 108 2.07 10.28 2.73
CA VAL A 108 3.53 10.23 2.73
C VAL A 108 4.03 11.10 3.88
N ASP A 109 4.83 10.51 4.75
CA ASP A 109 5.43 11.19 5.90
C ASP A 109 6.93 10.93 5.90
N GLY A 110 7.71 11.86 5.38
CA GLY A 110 9.14 11.67 5.18
C GLY A 110 9.41 10.47 4.27
N ASN A 111 10.09 9.45 4.77
CA ASN A 111 10.39 8.23 4.03
C ASN A 111 9.31 7.15 4.19
N ALA A 112 8.29 7.40 5.00
CA ALA A 112 7.21 6.46 5.23
C ALA A 112 6.06 6.70 4.25
N ILE A 113 5.64 5.66 3.55
CA ILE A 113 4.57 5.72 2.56
C ILE A 113 3.46 4.77 3.03
N PHE A 114 2.29 5.33 3.28
CA PHE A 114 1.12 4.56 3.72
C PHE A 114 0.23 4.30 2.53
N CYS A 115 -0.06 3.04 2.28
CA CYS A 115 -0.80 2.60 1.09
C CYS A 115 -1.96 1.69 1.46
N THR A 116 -2.96 1.67 0.59
CA THR A 116 -4.04 0.68 0.62
C THR A 116 -4.00 -0.10 -0.69
N GLY A 117 -3.88 -1.42 -0.57
CA GLY A 117 -4.00 -2.33 -1.71
C GLY A 117 -5.38 -2.96 -1.74
N ILE A 118 -5.93 -3.14 -2.93
CA ILE A 118 -7.26 -3.70 -3.14
C ILE A 118 -7.16 -4.85 -4.14
N ILE A 119 -7.53 -6.06 -3.70
CA ILE A 119 -7.62 -7.25 -4.54
C ILE A 119 -8.99 -7.90 -4.25
N ASP A 120 -9.77 -8.17 -5.30
CA ASP A 120 -11.03 -8.91 -5.17
C ASP A 120 -11.93 -8.35 -4.06
N GLU A 121 -12.11 -7.04 -4.02
CA GLU A 121 -12.93 -6.32 -3.03
C GLU A 121 -12.38 -6.34 -1.61
N GLN A 122 -11.22 -6.97 -1.39
CA GLN A 122 -10.54 -6.94 -0.11
C GLN A 122 -9.47 -5.84 -0.12
N SER A 123 -9.38 -5.13 0.99
CA SER A 123 -8.38 -4.07 1.13
C SER A 123 -7.35 -4.41 2.20
N PHE A 124 -6.13 -3.99 1.95
CA PHE A 124 -4.98 -4.21 2.84
C PHE A 124 -4.28 -2.88 3.05
N SER A 125 -3.94 -2.57 4.28
CA SER A 125 -3.11 -1.40 4.59
C SER A 125 -1.65 -1.84 4.70
N SER A 126 -0.76 -1.03 4.17
CA SER A 126 0.66 -1.28 4.29
C SER A 126 1.42 0.03 4.51
N LYS A 127 2.59 -0.10 5.15
CA LYS A 127 3.52 0.99 5.34
C LYS A 127 4.85 0.58 4.76
N LEU A 128 5.28 1.29 3.73
CA LEU A 128 6.59 1.10 3.13
C LEU A 128 7.51 2.20 3.64
N VAL A 129 8.76 1.86 3.91
CA VAL A 129 9.77 2.84 4.28
C VAL A 129 10.85 2.83 3.20
N LYS A 130 11.08 3.99 2.61
CA LYS A 130 12.11 4.12 1.58
C LYS A 130 13.49 4.01 2.21
N MET A 131 14.31 3.19 1.61
CA MET A 131 15.69 3.02 2.02
C MET A 131 16.55 4.11 1.40
N ASP A 132 17.43 4.67 2.18
CA ASP A 132 18.44 5.60 1.68
C ASP A 132 19.52 4.79 0.98
N LYS A 133 19.37 4.68 -0.33
CA LYS A 133 20.31 3.99 -1.22
C LYS A 133 20.56 2.53 -0.90
#